data_b06890a756ea25bbe7f0f9b8bb3d7045
#
_entry.id   b06890a756ea25bbe7f0f9b8bb3d7045
#
_cell.length_a   1.000
_cell.length_b   1.000
_cell.length_c   1.000
_cell.angle_alpha   90.00
_cell.angle_beta   90.00
_cell.angle_gamma   90.00
#
_symmetry.space_group_name_H-M   'P 1'
#
loop_
_entity.id
_entity.type
_entity.pdbx_description
1 polymer ?
#
loop_
_entity_poly.entity_id
_entity_poly.type
_entity_poly.pdbx_seq_one_letter_code
_entity_poly.pdbx_strand_id
1 'polypeptide(L)'
;VISLCAIAVIGGYITVFLVPERKYSLGQSSDASFKATMGILFKNKSFVLYLLGLLFFFIGFNNLRAVMNYFVEDIMGYGKGAITLASALLFGMSALCFYPTNLLSRKYGYRKIMLSCLVMLIIFTAALFFLGKAIPAKFGFILFALIGIPIAGAGFIFPPAMLSEIGSKISDETGHRIEGVCFGIQGFFLKMAFLISILILPIILVSGNGDILSAITGTPKGVEKSGIYLTSIV
;
A
#
# COMPACT_ATOMS: atom_id res chain seq x y z
N VAL A 1 8.24 -20.17 -8.90
CA VAL A 1 9.03 -18.92 -8.93
C VAL A 1 9.59 -18.69 -10.34
N ILE A 2 10.32 -19.64 -10.93
CA ILE A 2 10.97 -19.50 -12.26
C ILE A 2 9.95 -19.15 -13.35
N SER A 3 8.79 -19.79 -13.40
CA SER A 3 7.74 -19.51 -14.38
C SER A 3 7.17 -18.09 -14.26
N LEU A 4 6.98 -17.59 -13.04
CA LEU A 4 6.52 -16.21 -12.81
C LEU A 4 7.58 -15.18 -13.22
N CYS A 5 8.85 -15.45 -12.93
CA CYS A 5 9.95 -14.59 -13.39
C CYS A 5 10.04 -14.57 -14.92
N ALA A 6 9.87 -15.71 -15.57
CA ALA A 6 9.87 -15.79 -17.03
C ALA A 6 8.73 -14.97 -17.65
N ILE A 7 7.51 -15.07 -17.11
CA ILE A 7 6.36 -14.26 -17.55
C ILE A 7 6.62 -12.76 -17.36
N ALA A 8 7.19 -12.37 -16.23
CA ALA A 8 7.51 -10.96 -15.96
C ALA A 8 8.58 -10.43 -16.93
N VAL A 9 9.62 -11.22 -17.22
CA VAL A 9 10.68 -10.87 -18.17
C VAL A 9 10.12 -10.76 -19.58
N ILE A 10 9.31 -11.72 -20.02
CA ILE A 10 8.67 -11.70 -21.35
C ILE A 10 7.76 -10.46 -21.47
N GLY A 11 6.94 -10.17 -20.45
CA GLY A 11 6.10 -8.95 -20.41
C GLY A 11 6.92 -7.66 -20.52
N GLY A 12 8.05 -7.58 -19.81
CA GLY A 12 8.99 -6.46 -19.93
C GLY A 12 9.58 -6.31 -21.32
N TYR A 13 10.03 -7.40 -21.93
CA TYR A 13 10.54 -7.39 -23.31
C TYR A 13 9.48 -6.95 -24.33
N ILE A 14 8.26 -7.47 -24.21
CA ILE A 14 7.13 -7.07 -25.07
C ILE A 14 6.92 -5.55 -24.98
N THR A 15 6.93 -4.98 -23.80
CA THR A 15 6.75 -3.53 -23.61
C THR A 15 7.86 -2.72 -24.26
N VAL A 16 9.13 -3.14 -24.08
CA VAL A 16 10.30 -2.40 -24.63
C VAL A 16 10.35 -2.46 -26.17
N PHE A 17 10.01 -3.61 -26.77
CA PHE A 17 10.13 -3.77 -28.23
C PHE A 17 8.88 -3.30 -29.00
N LEU A 18 7.68 -3.40 -28.40
CA LEU A 18 6.43 -3.04 -29.10
C LEU A 18 6.04 -1.56 -28.92
N VAL A 19 6.57 -0.86 -27.93
CA VAL A 19 6.27 0.57 -27.72
C VAL A 19 7.38 1.40 -28.38
N PRO A 20 7.13 2.05 -29.53
CA PRO A 20 8.12 2.91 -30.19
C PRO A 20 8.23 4.25 -29.45
N GLU A 21 8.97 4.26 -28.33
CA GLU A 21 9.14 5.42 -27.45
C GLU A 21 9.61 6.68 -28.22
N ARG A 22 10.51 6.51 -29.20
CA ARG A 22 11.01 7.62 -30.04
C ARG A 22 9.93 8.34 -30.82
N LYS A 23 8.80 7.68 -31.13
CA LYS A 23 7.67 8.27 -31.87
C LYS A 23 6.77 9.10 -30.96
N TYR A 24 6.72 8.76 -29.68
CA TYR A 24 5.84 9.39 -28.69
C TYR A 24 6.61 10.32 -27.73
N SER A 25 7.91 10.15 -27.57
CA SER A 25 8.74 11.11 -26.88
C SER A 25 8.98 12.30 -27.82
N LEU A 26 8.11 13.29 -27.75
CA LEU A 26 8.38 14.61 -28.31
C LEU A 26 9.61 15.13 -27.56
N GLY A 27 10.77 15.13 -28.23
CA GLY A 27 12.11 15.35 -27.67
C GLY A 27 12.37 16.75 -27.11
N GLN A 28 11.53 17.22 -26.22
CA GLN A 28 11.82 18.34 -25.34
C GLN A 28 12.55 17.78 -24.12
N SER A 29 13.86 17.89 -24.13
CA SER A 29 14.67 17.72 -22.94
C SER A 29 14.15 18.68 -21.87
N SER A 30 13.83 18.17 -20.69
CA SER A 30 13.61 19.01 -19.54
C SER A 30 14.96 19.66 -19.18
N ASP A 31 15.17 20.90 -19.57
CA ASP A 31 16.39 21.68 -19.23
C ASP A 31 16.46 22.04 -17.73
N ALA A 32 15.43 21.65 -16.96
CA ALA A 32 15.42 21.87 -15.52
C ALA A 32 16.38 20.91 -14.81
N SER A 33 17.36 21.46 -14.11
CA SER A 33 18.23 20.69 -13.23
C SER A 33 17.38 19.88 -12.24
N PHE A 34 17.71 18.60 -12.05
CA PHE A 34 17.03 17.70 -11.10
C PHE A 34 16.85 18.34 -9.71
N LYS A 35 17.87 19.08 -9.24
CA LYS A 35 17.83 19.78 -7.96
C LYS A 35 16.80 20.92 -7.92
N ALA A 36 16.66 21.66 -9.03
CA ALA A 36 15.64 22.71 -9.15
C ALA A 36 14.22 22.11 -9.15
N THR A 37 14.02 21.02 -9.89
CA THR A 37 12.74 20.30 -9.94
C THR A 37 12.33 19.76 -8.56
N MET A 38 13.25 19.19 -7.81
CA MET A 38 13.03 18.77 -6.42
C MET A 38 12.59 19.95 -5.54
N GLY A 39 13.24 21.10 -5.68
CA GLY A 39 12.87 22.31 -4.93
C GLY A 39 11.44 22.78 -5.23
N ILE A 40 11.00 22.72 -6.48
CA ILE A 40 9.64 23.05 -6.90
C ILE A 40 8.62 22.08 -6.30
N LEU A 41 8.89 20.79 -6.40
CA LEU A 41 7.98 19.74 -5.93
C LEU A 41 7.78 19.78 -4.41
N PHE A 42 8.84 19.92 -3.63
CA PHE A 42 8.74 20.00 -2.17
C PHE A 42 8.18 21.34 -1.65
N LYS A 43 8.15 22.39 -2.46
CA LYS A 43 7.41 23.62 -2.16
C LYS A 43 5.90 23.48 -2.34
N ASN A 44 5.46 22.56 -3.18
CA ASN A 44 4.02 22.36 -3.42
C ASN A 44 3.39 21.56 -2.28
N LYS A 45 2.53 22.21 -1.49
CA LYS A 45 1.85 21.60 -0.33
C LYS A 45 1.03 20.38 -0.70
N SER A 46 0.37 20.40 -1.86
CA SER A 46 -0.47 19.26 -2.30
C SER A 46 0.37 18.01 -2.57
N PHE A 47 1.54 18.18 -3.17
CA PHE A 47 2.48 17.09 -3.43
C PHE A 47 3.04 16.51 -2.12
N VAL A 48 3.47 17.36 -1.19
CA VAL A 48 4.01 16.90 0.11
C VAL A 48 2.94 16.18 0.93
N LEU A 49 1.73 16.74 1.02
CA LEU A 49 0.61 16.07 1.72
C LEU A 49 0.25 14.73 1.09
N TYR A 50 0.27 14.65 -0.23
CA TYR A 50 0.07 13.39 -0.94
C TYR A 50 1.13 12.35 -0.57
N LEU A 51 2.43 12.72 -0.58
CA LEU A 51 3.53 11.82 -0.23
C LEU A 51 3.45 11.33 1.21
N LEU A 52 3.11 12.22 2.16
CA LEU A 52 2.92 11.85 3.57
C LEU A 52 1.73 10.89 3.73
N GLY A 53 0.60 11.19 3.10
CA GLY A 53 -0.57 10.31 3.12
C GLY A 53 -0.26 8.93 2.54
N LEU A 54 0.47 8.88 1.42
CA LEU A 54 0.93 7.64 0.80
C LEU A 54 1.86 6.85 1.74
N LEU A 55 2.82 7.53 2.36
CA LEU A 55 3.77 6.91 3.30
C LEU A 55 3.03 6.23 4.45
N PHE A 56 2.16 6.97 5.16
CA PHE A 56 1.39 6.42 6.28
C PHE A 56 0.46 5.28 5.86
N PHE A 57 -0.23 5.43 4.73
CA PHE A 57 -1.07 4.37 4.19
C PHE A 57 -0.29 3.08 3.94
N PHE A 58 0.87 3.16 3.28
CA PHE A 58 1.66 1.97 2.97
C PHE A 58 2.39 1.39 4.18
N ILE A 59 2.74 2.18 5.20
CA ILE A 59 3.20 1.67 6.50
C ILE A 59 2.09 0.80 7.12
N GLY A 60 0.88 1.31 7.24
CA GLY A 60 -0.26 0.56 7.80
C GLY A 60 -0.59 -0.69 6.98
N PHE A 61 -0.64 -0.59 5.66
CA PHE A 61 -0.91 -1.70 4.76
C PHE A 61 0.13 -2.83 4.86
N ASN A 62 1.43 -2.48 4.92
CA ASN A 62 2.49 -3.48 5.07
C ASN A 62 2.45 -4.16 6.44
N ASN A 63 2.18 -3.40 7.51
CA ASN A 63 1.99 -3.97 8.84
C ASN A 63 0.78 -4.91 8.87
N LEU A 64 -0.36 -4.51 8.30
CA LEU A 64 -1.55 -5.35 8.20
C LEU A 64 -1.24 -6.69 7.49
N ARG A 65 -0.53 -6.65 6.35
CA ARG A 65 -0.10 -7.86 5.63
C ARG A 65 0.80 -8.76 6.46
N ALA A 66 1.78 -8.17 7.14
CA ALA A 66 2.74 -8.95 7.93
C ALA A 66 2.07 -9.61 9.14
N VAL A 67 1.15 -8.90 9.80
CA VAL A 67 0.44 -9.37 10.99
C VAL A 67 -0.67 -10.35 10.65
N MET A 68 -1.18 -10.34 9.42
CA MET A 68 -2.21 -11.28 8.98
C MET A 68 -1.83 -12.74 9.27
N ASN A 69 -0.54 -13.10 9.14
CA ASN A 69 -0.05 -14.45 9.43
C ASN A 69 -0.30 -14.82 10.91
N TYR A 70 0.03 -13.90 11.82
CA TYR A 70 -0.17 -14.08 13.26
C TYR A 70 -1.67 -14.13 13.63
N PHE A 71 -2.51 -13.32 12.96
CA PHE A 71 -3.96 -13.41 13.16
C PHE A 71 -4.51 -14.76 12.78
N VAL A 72 -4.07 -15.35 11.68
CA VAL A 72 -4.54 -16.65 11.21
C VAL A 72 -4.03 -17.79 12.09
N GLU A 73 -2.76 -17.80 12.49
CA GLU A 73 -2.16 -18.87 13.28
C GLU A 73 -2.53 -18.76 14.76
N ASP A 74 -2.32 -17.59 15.40
CA ASP A 74 -2.39 -17.45 16.85
C ASP A 74 -3.79 -17.09 17.37
N ILE A 75 -4.58 -16.33 16.61
CA ILE A 75 -5.92 -15.89 17.04
C ILE A 75 -7.00 -16.80 16.48
N MET A 76 -6.93 -17.11 15.18
CA MET A 76 -7.93 -17.97 14.55
C MET A 76 -7.64 -19.47 14.77
N GLY A 77 -6.40 -19.85 15.10
CA GLY A 77 -6.01 -21.24 15.38
C GLY A 77 -5.91 -22.12 14.12
N TYR A 78 -5.79 -21.53 12.94
CA TYR A 78 -5.68 -22.28 11.69
C TYR A 78 -4.20 -22.47 11.29
N GLY A 79 -3.91 -23.57 10.59
CA GLY A 79 -2.55 -23.84 10.10
C GLY A 79 -2.13 -22.96 8.93
N LYS A 80 -0.84 -23.05 8.55
CA LYS A 80 -0.19 -22.23 7.52
C LYS A 80 -0.92 -22.20 6.17
N GLY A 81 -1.63 -23.27 5.79
CA GLY A 81 -2.42 -23.28 4.56
C GLY A 81 -3.56 -22.24 4.54
N ALA A 82 -4.10 -21.91 5.71
CA ALA A 82 -5.17 -20.92 5.83
C ALA A 82 -4.68 -19.48 5.59
N ILE A 83 -3.38 -19.19 5.76
CA ILE A 83 -2.77 -17.91 5.44
C ILE A 83 -2.89 -17.62 3.92
N THR A 84 -2.66 -18.66 3.11
CA THR A 84 -2.82 -18.54 1.66
C THR A 84 -4.27 -18.21 1.29
N LEU A 85 -5.25 -18.84 1.95
CA LEU A 85 -6.66 -18.55 1.75
C LEU A 85 -7.01 -17.12 2.17
N ALA A 86 -6.55 -16.66 3.34
CA ALA A 86 -6.77 -15.30 3.83
C ALA A 86 -6.19 -14.26 2.85
N SER A 87 -4.96 -14.50 2.38
CA SER A 87 -4.31 -13.64 1.37
C SER A 87 -5.07 -13.65 0.04
N ALA A 88 -5.51 -14.82 -0.42
CA ALA A 88 -6.29 -14.96 -1.65
C ALA A 88 -7.63 -14.23 -1.56
N LEU A 89 -8.30 -14.27 -0.41
CA LEU A 89 -9.54 -13.54 -0.17
C LEU A 89 -9.31 -12.03 -0.16
N LEU A 90 -8.26 -11.55 0.54
CA LEU A 90 -7.93 -10.12 0.60
C LEU A 90 -7.61 -9.57 -0.78
N PHE A 91 -6.66 -10.16 -1.50
CA PHE A 91 -6.25 -9.67 -2.81
C PHE A 91 -7.27 -10.01 -3.90
N GLY A 92 -7.97 -11.13 -3.80
CA GLY A 92 -9.04 -11.52 -4.72
C GLY A 92 -10.22 -10.53 -4.65
N MET A 93 -10.68 -10.21 -3.44
CA MET A 93 -11.72 -9.17 -3.27
C MET A 93 -11.24 -7.79 -3.72
N SER A 94 -9.97 -7.46 -3.45
CA SER A 94 -9.38 -6.22 -3.97
C SER A 94 -9.45 -6.19 -5.51
N ALA A 95 -9.03 -7.26 -6.18
CA ALA A 95 -9.08 -7.35 -7.64
C ALA A 95 -10.51 -7.25 -8.20
N LEU A 96 -11.48 -7.94 -7.59
CA LEU A 96 -12.89 -7.86 -7.99
C LEU A 96 -13.46 -6.44 -7.82
N CYS A 97 -13.03 -5.73 -6.78
CA CYS A 97 -13.49 -4.38 -6.48
C CYS A 97 -12.82 -3.28 -7.32
N PHE A 98 -11.80 -3.59 -8.12
CA PHE A 98 -11.19 -2.61 -9.03
C PHE A 98 -12.21 -1.97 -9.97
N TYR A 99 -13.03 -2.80 -10.62
CA TYR A 99 -14.03 -2.32 -11.58
C TYR A 99 -15.11 -1.45 -10.95
N PRO A 100 -15.84 -1.90 -9.90
CA PRO A 100 -16.87 -1.08 -9.28
C PRO A 100 -16.30 0.20 -8.64
N THR A 101 -15.13 0.15 -8.03
CA THR A 101 -14.48 1.34 -7.44
C THR A 101 -14.16 2.38 -8.51
N ASN A 102 -13.66 1.96 -9.68
CA ASN A 102 -13.40 2.85 -10.79
C ASN A 102 -14.69 3.48 -11.34
N LEU A 103 -15.77 2.70 -11.47
CA LEU A 103 -17.08 3.24 -11.90
C LEU A 103 -17.63 4.26 -10.90
N LEU A 104 -17.55 3.96 -9.60
CA LEU A 104 -17.99 4.89 -8.55
C LEU A 104 -17.16 6.18 -8.56
N SER A 105 -15.87 6.09 -8.76
CA SER A 105 -14.98 7.26 -8.79
C SER A 105 -15.29 8.20 -9.95
N ARG A 106 -15.68 7.66 -11.09
CA ARG A 106 -16.15 8.46 -12.24
C ARG A 106 -17.46 9.18 -11.96
N LYS A 107 -18.39 8.56 -11.20
CA LYS A 107 -19.71 9.11 -10.88
C LYS A 107 -19.69 10.13 -9.76
N TYR A 108 -18.95 9.86 -8.66
CA TYR A 108 -18.97 10.66 -7.44
C TYR A 108 -17.72 11.50 -7.22
N GLY A 109 -16.69 11.33 -8.07
CA GLY A 109 -15.39 11.99 -7.97
C GLY A 109 -14.39 11.24 -7.09
N TYR A 110 -13.11 11.33 -7.46
CA TYR A 110 -12.02 10.60 -6.80
C TYR A 110 -11.89 10.88 -5.30
N ARG A 111 -12.02 12.15 -4.88
CA ARG A 111 -11.84 12.57 -3.47
C ARG A 111 -12.85 11.90 -2.54
N LYS A 112 -14.13 11.88 -2.93
CA LYS A 112 -15.20 11.31 -2.10
C LYS A 112 -15.03 9.81 -1.95
N ILE A 113 -14.74 9.11 -3.04
CA ILE A 113 -14.57 7.65 -3.01
C ILE A 113 -13.30 7.26 -2.26
N MET A 114 -12.20 8.01 -2.41
CA MET A 114 -10.98 7.78 -1.64
C MET A 114 -11.23 7.92 -0.14
N LEU A 115 -11.90 8.99 0.29
CA LEU A 115 -12.27 9.17 1.71
C LEU A 115 -13.17 8.03 2.20
N SER A 116 -14.16 7.61 1.40
CA SER A 116 -15.01 6.46 1.73
C SER A 116 -14.18 5.18 1.91
N CYS A 117 -13.24 4.91 1.01
CA CYS A 117 -12.34 3.76 1.12
C CYS A 117 -11.49 3.82 2.40
N LEU A 118 -10.93 4.99 2.75
CA LEU A 118 -10.14 5.16 3.96
C LEU A 118 -10.99 4.93 5.23
N VAL A 119 -12.21 5.49 5.28
CA VAL A 119 -13.13 5.27 6.40
C VAL A 119 -13.51 3.79 6.52
N MET A 120 -13.84 3.12 5.41
CA MET A 120 -14.12 1.69 5.41
C MET A 120 -12.90 0.87 5.90
N LEU A 121 -11.70 1.26 5.47
CA LEU A 121 -10.46 0.60 5.91
C LEU A 121 -10.29 0.71 7.42
N ILE A 122 -10.50 1.90 8.00
CA ILE A 122 -10.43 2.13 9.45
C ILE A 122 -11.46 1.27 10.18
N ILE A 123 -12.70 1.21 9.71
CA ILE A 123 -13.78 0.42 10.34
C ILE A 123 -13.43 -1.08 10.32
N PHE A 124 -12.99 -1.60 9.17
CA PHE A 124 -12.70 -3.03 9.04
C PHE A 124 -11.42 -3.44 9.77
N THR A 125 -10.39 -2.59 9.80
CA THR A 125 -9.18 -2.83 10.61
C THR A 125 -9.48 -2.74 12.10
N ALA A 126 -10.31 -1.79 12.53
CA ALA A 126 -10.77 -1.73 13.91
C ALA A 126 -11.58 -2.98 14.31
N ALA A 127 -12.35 -3.56 13.38
CA ALA A 127 -13.07 -4.82 13.62
C ALA A 127 -12.12 -6.01 13.88
N LEU A 128 -10.91 -6.01 13.31
CA LEU A 128 -9.89 -7.02 13.63
C LEU A 128 -9.48 -6.99 15.10
N PHE A 129 -9.49 -5.82 15.75
CA PHE A 129 -9.21 -5.71 17.19
C PHE A 129 -10.19 -6.52 18.06
N PHE A 130 -11.44 -6.62 17.60
CA PHE A 130 -12.48 -7.39 18.28
C PHE A 130 -12.52 -8.88 17.88
N LEU A 131 -11.71 -9.29 16.90
CA LEU A 131 -11.64 -10.69 16.47
C LEU A 131 -11.06 -11.57 17.58
N GLY A 132 -11.73 -12.66 17.89
CA GLY A 132 -11.35 -13.55 19.00
C GLY A 132 -11.78 -13.07 20.40
N LYS A 133 -12.24 -11.81 20.55
CA LYS A 133 -12.80 -11.26 21.80
C LYS A 133 -14.34 -11.22 21.75
N ALA A 134 -14.88 -10.40 20.84
CA ALA A 134 -16.32 -10.24 20.64
C ALA A 134 -16.81 -10.91 19.34
N ILE A 135 -15.94 -11.01 18.33
CA ILE A 135 -16.24 -11.64 17.04
C ILE A 135 -15.61 -13.04 17.04
N PRO A 136 -16.38 -14.12 16.77
CA PRO A 136 -15.84 -15.46 16.66
C PRO A 136 -14.73 -15.54 15.60
N ALA A 137 -13.62 -16.22 15.89
CA ALA A 137 -12.44 -16.32 15.05
C ALA A 137 -12.73 -16.79 13.61
N LYS A 138 -13.75 -17.60 13.40
CA LYS A 138 -14.20 -18.07 12.07
C LYS A 138 -14.59 -16.95 11.09
N PHE A 139 -14.99 -15.78 11.61
CA PHE A 139 -15.32 -14.61 10.77
C PHE A 139 -14.09 -13.85 10.29
N GLY A 140 -12.88 -14.19 10.73
CA GLY A 140 -11.64 -13.55 10.31
C GLY A 140 -11.43 -13.56 8.81
N PHE A 141 -11.75 -14.64 8.11
CA PHE A 141 -11.66 -14.70 6.65
C PHE A 141 -12.58 -13.70 5.95
N ILE A 142 -13.79 -13.51 6.48
CA ILE A 142 -14.73 -12.50 5.95
C ILE A 142 -14.18 -11.09 6.18
N LEU A 143 -13.59 -10.82 7.35
CA LEU A 143 -12.97 -9.53 7.62
C LEU A 143 -11.79 -9.25 6.68
N PHE A 144 -10.93 -10.22 6.40
CA PHE A 144 -9.85 -10.05 5.42
C PHE A 144 -10.39 -9.78 4.01
N ALA A 145 -11.45 -10.46 3.59
CA ALA A 145 -12.12 -10.19 2.33
C ALA A 145 -12.70 -8.76 2.28
N LEU A 146 -13.37 -8.32 3.36
CA LEU A 146 -13.93 -6.96 3.47
C LEU A 146 -12.85 -5.87 3.45
N ILE A 147 -11.70 -6.09 4.09
CA ILE A 147 -10.55 -5.19 4.05
C ILE A 147 -10.00 -5.07 2.62
N GLY A 148 -10.07 -6.13 1.82
CA GLY A 148 -9.67 -6.10 0.41
C GLY A 148 -10.44 -5.08 -0.44
N ILE A 149 -11.71 -4.81 -0.10
CA ILE A 149 -12.57 -3.89 -0.87
C ILE A 149 -11.98 -2.46 -0.92
N PRO A 150 -11.74 -1.78 0.21
CA PRO A 150 -11.20 -0.42 0.21
C PRO A 150 -9.76 -0.35 -0.26
N ILE A 151 -8.97 -1.41 -0.14
CA ILE A 151 -7.57 -1.45 -0.61
C ILE A 151 -7.50 -1.29 -2.13
N ALA A 152 -8.47 -1.80 -2.88
CA ALA A 152 -8.56 -1.62 -4.33
C ALA A 152 -8.47 -0.14 -4.73
N GLY A 153 -9.27 0.70 -4.07
CA GLY A 153 -9.29 2.14 -4.31
C GLY A 153 -8.09 2.85 -3.71
N ALA A 154 -7.98 2.81 -2.38
CA ALA A 154 -7.01 3.60 -1.63
C ALA A 154 -5.55 3.21 -1.89
N GLY A 155 -5.27 1.92 -2.15
CA GLY A 155 -3.91 1.43 -2.36
C GLY A 155 -3.44 1.45 -3.80
N PHE A 156 -4.32 1.17 -4.76
CA PHE A 156 -3.88 0.87 -6.12
C PHE A 156 -4.44 1.81 -7.18
N ILE A 157 -5.71 2.24 -7.09
CA ILE A 157 -6.34 3.06 -8.15
C ILE A 157 -6.04 4.55 -7.94
N PHE A 158 -6.29 5.06 -6.74
CA PHE A 158 -6.24 6.50 -6.50
C PHE A 158 -4.83 7.09 -6.38
N PRO A 159 -3.83 6.43 -5.77
CA PRO A 159 -2.50 7.02 -5.65
C PRO A 159 -1.86 7.40 -7.00
N PRO A 160 -1.77 6.52 -8.00
CA PRO A 160 -1.20 6.91 -9.29
C PRO A 160 -2.06 7.94 -10.04
N ALA A 161 -3.39 7.88 -9.92
CA ALA A 161 -4.27 8.84 -10.55
C ALA A 161 -4.11 10.26 -9.96
N MET A 162 -4.05 10.36 -8.62
CA MET A 162 -3.82 11.63 -7.94
C MET A 162 -2.44 12.20 -8.24
N LEU A 163 -1.41 11.35 -8.29
CA LEU A 163 -0.06 11.81 -8.62
C LEU A 163 0.03 12.34 -10.04
N SER A 164 -0.61 11.67 -11.00
CA SER A 164 -0.69 12.14 -12.38
C SER A 164 -1.37 13.51 -12.47
N GLU A 165 -2.49 13.71 -11.74
CA GLU A 165 -3.19 15.01 -11.71
C GLU A 165 -2.33 16.10 -11.07
N ILE A 166 -1.66 15.82 -9.93
CA ILE A 166 -0.77 16.76 -9.26
C ILE A 166 0.43 17.09 -10.15
N GLY A 167 1.05 16.07 -10.74
CA GLY A 167 2.22 16.23 -11.62
C GLY A 167 1.90 17.07 -12.86
N SER A 168 0.77 16.78 -13.53
CA SER A 168 0.31 17.55 -14.69
C SER A 168 0.06 19.01 -14.32
N LYS A 169 -0.63 19.26 -13.20
CA LYS A 169 -0.90 20.62 -12.74
C LYS A 169 0.38 21.42 -12.47
N ILE A 170 1.37 20.81 -11.82
CA ILE A 170 2.66 21.47 -11.56
C ILE A 170 3.44 21.64 -12.86
N SER A 171 3.37 20.71 -13.80
CA SER A 171 3.96 20.82 -15.13
C SER A 171 3.37 22.01 -15.89
N ASP A 172 2.05 22.20 -15.85
CA ASP A 172 1.36 23.33 -16.51
C ASP A 172 1.74 24.68 -15.87
N GLU A 173 1.89 24.73 -14.54
CA GLU A 173 2.28 25.94 -13.80
C GLU A 173 3.75 26.34 -14.04
N THR A 174 4.63 25.37 -14.26
CA THR A 174 6.08 25.59 -14.37
C THR A 174 6.62 25.58 -15.80
N GLY A 175 5.83 25.08 -16.76
CA GLY A 175 6.25 24.88 -18.15
C GLY A 175 7.27 23.75 -18.33
N HIS A 176 7.56 22.97 -17.27
CA HIS A 176 8.52 21.86 -17.30
C HIS A 176 7.82 20.52 -17.14
N ARG A 177 8.20 19.51 -17.91
CA ARG A 177 7.68 18.14 -17.76
C ARG A 177 8.34 17.46 -16.56
N ILE A 178 7.66 17.44 -15.44
CA ILE A 178 8.18 16.92 -14.17
C ILE A 178 7.46 15.65 -13.68
N GLU A 179 6.49 15.14 -14.45
CA GLU A 179 5.67 13.97 -14.06
C GLU A 179 6.53 12.75 -13.74
N GLY A 180 7.55 12.46 -14.58
CA GLY A 180 8.47 11.35 -14.35
C GLY A 180 9.23 11.45 -13.03
N VAL A 181 9.64 12.66 -12.64
CA VAL A 181 10.31 12.92 -11.36
C VAL A 181 9.34 12.70 -10.19
N CYS A 182 8.07 13.10 -10.35
CA CYS A 182 7.03 12.88 -9.35
C CYS A 182 6.84 11.36 -9.06
N PHE A 183 6.75 10.52 -10.10
CA PHE A 183 6.67 9.06 -9.94
C PHE A 183 7.95 8.46 -9.34
N GLY A 184 9.12 8.98 -9.68
CA GLY A 184 10.39 8.57 -9.08
C GLY A 184 10.43 8.84 -7.57
N ILE A 185 10.01 10.03 -7.13
CA ILE A 185 9.91 10.39 -5.71
C ILE A 185 8.87 9.53 -5.00
N GLN A 186 7.71 9.29 -5.61
CA GLN A 186 6.72 8.37 -5.07
C GLN A 186 7.31 6.98 -4.81
N GLY A 187 8.04 6.45 -5.80
CA GLY A 187 8.72 5.15 -5.67
C GLY A 187 9.70 5.10 -4.49
N PHE A 188 10.45 6.19 -4.26
CA PHE A 188 11.32 6.33 -3.09
C PHE A 188 10.52 6.29 -1.78
N PHE A 189 9.45 7.06 -1.66
CA PHE A 189 8.60 7.07 -0.47
C PHE A 189 7.93 5.72 -0.20
N LEU A 190 7.53 4.98 -1.24
CA LEU A 190 7.06 3.60 -1.09
C LEU A 190 8.12 2.69 -0.48
N LYS A 191 9.38 2.77 -0.92
CA LYS A 191 10.46 1.99 -0.34
C LYS A 191 10.76 2.39 1.11
N MET A 192 10.67 3.68 1.43
CA MET A 192 10.76 4.17 2.82
C MET A 192 9.64 3.63 3.68
N ALA A 193 8.40 3.57 3.19
CA ALA A 193 7.28 2.98 3.91
C ALA A 193 7.51 1.50 4.25
N PHE A 194 8.05 0.71 3.31
CA PHE A 194 8.44 -0.69 3.55
C PHE A 194 9.51 -0.80 4.63
N LEU A 195 10.56 0.02 4.56
CA LEU A 195 11.66 0.02 5.52
C LEU A 195 11.17 0.36 6.93
N ILE A 196 10.37 1.41 7.06
CA ILE A 196 9.78 1.84 8.34
C ILE A 196 8.85 0.75 8.89
N SER A 197 8.04 0.11 8.04
CA SER A 197 7.15 -0.98 8.42
C SER A 197 7.91 -2.17 9.01
N ILE A 198 9.03 -2.57 8.40
CA ILE A 198 9.87 -3.67 8.90
C ILE A 198 10.47 -3.34 10.27
N LEU A 199 10.79 -2.08 10.53
CA LEU A 199 11.32 -1.65 11.84
C LEU A 199 10.24 -1.57 12.92
N ILE A 200 9.05 -1.08 12.57
CA ILE A 200 7.93 -0.88 13.53
C ILE A 200 7.33 -2.23 13.95
N LEU A 201 7.17 -3.17 13.03
CA LEU A 201 6.47 -4.43 13.29
C LEU A 201 7.03 -5.22 14.48
N PRO A 202 8.36 -5.51 14.57
CA PRO A 202 8.94 -6.21 15.71
C PRO A 202 8.73 -5.46 17.03
N ILE A 203 8.84 -4.14 17.00
CA ILE A 203 8.69 -3.30 18.19
C ILE A 203 7.27 -3.46 18.77
N ILE A 204 6.25 -3.42 17.91
CA ILE A 204 4.86 -3.57 18.35
C ILE A 204 4.55 -5.00 18.82
N LEU A 205 5.05 -6.02 18.11
CA LEU A 205 4.79 -7.42 18.47
C LEU A 205 5.43 -7.84 19.79
N VAL A 206 6.56 -7.24 20.16
CA VAL A 206 7.32 -7.58 21.38
C VAL A 206 7.07 -6.59 22.52
N SER A 207 6.29 -5.54 22.30
CA SER A 207 6.05 -4.44 23.25
C SER A 207 5.49 -4.86 24.63
N GLY A 208 5.20 -6.17 24.85
CA GLY A 208 4.79 -6.68 26.15
C GLY A 208 5.94 -7.20 27.07
N ASN A 209 7.09 -7.60 26.56
CA ASN A 209 8.12 -8.33 27.35
C ASN A 209 9.58 -7.95 27.07
N GLY A 210 9.89 -6.69 26.87
CA GLY A 210 11.20 -6.12 27.24
C GLY A 210 12.42 -6.36 26.35
N ASP A 211 12.45 -7.27 25.38
CA ASP A 211 13.61 -7.54 24.55
C ASP A 211 13.40 -7.18 23.07
N ILE A 212 13.43 -5.88 22.80
CA ILE A 212 13.38 -5.34 21.43
C ILE A 212 14.52 -5.90 20.56
N LEU A 213 15.68 -6.17 21.15
CA LEU A 213 16.85 -6.68 20.44
C LEU A 213 16.64 -8.12 19.93
N SER A 214 15.96 -8.97 20.69
CA SER A 214 15.62 -10.35 20.30
C SER A 214 14.59 -10.39 19.17
N ALA A 215 13.70 -9.41 19.12
CA ALA A 215 12.72 -9.26 18.05
C ALA A 215 13.36 -8.86 16.72
N ILE A 216 14.36 -7.99 16.75
CA ILE A 216 15.12 -7.54 15.57
C ILE A 216 16.06 -8.64 15.07
N THR A 217 16.63 -9.45 15.97
CA THR A 217 17.56 -10.53 15.61
C THR A 217 16.91 -11.84 15.19
N GLY A 218 15.57 -11.90 15.17
CA GLY A 218 14.82 -13.02 14.56
C GLY A 218 14.65 -14.25 15.45
N THR A 219 14.84 -14.13 16.77
CA THR A 219 14.54 -15.19 17.75
C THR A 219 13.50 -14.73 18.77
N PRO A 220 12.27 -14.42 18.40
CA PRO A 220 11.25 -14.04 19.37
C PRO A 220 10.84 -15.25 20.19
N LYS A 221 11.07 -15.20 21.49
CA LYS A 221 10.52 -16.15 22.47
C LYS A 221 9.03 -15.83 22.71
N GLY A 222 8.19 -16.09 21.72
CA GLY A 222 6.75 -15.96 21.82
C GLY A 222 6.22 -14.57 21.44
N VAL A 223 5.30 -14.57 20.48
CA VAL A 223 4.54 -13.36 20.11
C VAL A 223 3.38 -13.25 21.10
N GLU A 224 3.29 -12.14 21.83
CA GLU A 224 2.19 -11.92 22.74
C GLU A 224 0.93 -11.53 21.96
N LYS A 225 -0.22 -12.15 22.31
CA LYS A 225 -1.50 -11.87 21.66
C LYS A 225 -1.90 -10.39 21.74
N SER A 226 -1.50 -9.70 22.81
CA SER A 226 -1.69 -8.24 22.96
C SER A 226 -1.00 -7.43 21.88
N GLY A 227 0.23 -7.78 21.48
CA GLY A 227 0.95 -7.12 20.40
C GLY A 227 0.27 -7.27 19.04
N ILE A 228 -0.32 -8.43 18.75
CA ILE A 228 -1.08 -8.66 17.50
C ILE A 228 -2.29 -7.74 17.42
N TYR A 229 -3.02 -7.54 18.52
CA TYR A 229 -4.16 -6.63 18.54
C TYR A 229 -3.75 -5.15 18.39
N LEU A 230 -2.60 -4.75 18.98
CA LEU A 230 -2.10 -3.40 18.85
C LEU A 230 -1.78 -3.02 17.39
N THR A 231 -1.34 -3.97 16.58
CA THR A 231 -1.04 -3.71 15.16
C THR A 231 -2.27 -3.38 14.33
N SER A 232 -3.48 -3.69 14.80
CA SER A 232 -4.72 -3.32 14.11
C SER A 232 -5.12 -1.86 14.35
N ILE A 233 -4.48 -1.17 15.31
CA ILE A 233 -4.75 0.23 15.70
C ILE A 233 -3.75 1.19 15.02
N VAL A 234 -2.54 0.70 14.70
CA VAL A 234 -1.48 1.46 14.02
C VAL A 234 -1.63 1.41 12.53
#